data_973519aba02864c3ca473b51926b17e4
#
_entry.id   973519aba02864c3ca473b51926b17e4
#
_cell.length_a   1.000
_cell.length_b   1.000
_cell.length_c   1.000
_cell.angle_alpha   90.00
_cell.angle_beta   90.00
_cell.angle_gamma   90.00
#
_symmetry.space_group_name_H-M   'P 1'
#
loop_
_entity.id
_entity.type
_entity.pdbx_description
1 polymer ?
#
loop_
_entity_poly.entity_id
_entity_poly.type
_entity_poly.pdbx_seq_one_letter_code
_entity_poly.pdbx_strand_id
1 'polypeptide(L)'
;MLVRVNRTLKKRIAVVGSGISGLTAAYYLRRNYDVVLFEAEDRIGGHSHTHELEIHDNRLNVDSGFIVFNDRTYPNFIKLLDSLDVQATPTEMSFSVSGRDFEYNGHNLNTLFADRKNIVRPAFLMMIKDILRFNREARKIGGTDLLLDTGSYLKKYQYGEEFCNQYLLPMAAAIWSTGTNLITEFPISALVSFFDHHGLLDLRNRPQWQVVKGGSVAYVRKIVAELPDVRSSTPVIRLERKEHSVQVVTPETTESFDYVVIAVHSPEALEMLEDPSPEEQGILSLMKFTSNEAKLHTDQRIMPRRPLAWASWNYHLNWDSGQAALTYFMNRLQHLPSETPLFVTLNDSGV
;
A
#
# COMPACT_ATOMS: atom_id res chain seq x y z
N MET A 1 25.26 41.19 34.90
CA MET A 1 25.86 39.87 34.69
C MET A 1 24.97 39.15 33.68
N LEU A 2 25.34 39.22 32.38
CA LEU A 2 24.59 38.58 31.31
C LEU A 2 24.97 37.09 31.26
N VAL A 3 24.09 36.22 31.70
CA VAL A 3 24.24 34.79 31.53
C VAL A 3 24.12 34.48 30.04
N ARG A 4 25.22 34.27 29.32
CA ARG A 4 25.23 33.67 27.99
C ARG A 4 24.74 32.23 28.15
N VAL A 5 23.46 31.99 27.86
CA VAL A 5 22.98 30.64 27.62
C VAL A 5 23.68 30.15 26.35
N ASN A 6 24.67 29.28 26.54
CA ASN A 6 25.30 28.54 25.44
C ASN A 6 24.20 27.62 24.86
N ARG A 7 23.42 28.11 23.89
CA ARG A 7 22.61 27.24 23.04
C ARG A 7 23.63 26.41 22.20
N THR A 8 23.92 25.20 22.62
CA THR A 8 24.50 24.23 21.71
C THR A 8 23.61 24.21 20.47
N LEU A 9 24.15 24.62 19.33
CA LEU A 9 23.45 24.57 18.04
C LEU A 9 23.03 23.12 17.83
N LYS A 10 21.72 22.91 17.60
CA LYS A 10 21.23 21.58 17.26
C LYS A 10 21.91 21.15 15.95
N LYS A 11 22.29 19.88 15.88
CA LYS A 11 22.76 19.30 14.62
C LYS A 11 21.67 19.34 13.57
N ARG A 12 22.06 19.62 12.32
CA ARG A 12 21.14 19.71 11.16
C ARG A 12 20.97 18.33 10.51
N ILE A 13 19.74 17.97 10.22
CA ILE A 13 19.39 16.73 9.50
C ILE A 13 18.58 17.07 8.28
N ALA A 14 19.01 16.59 7.11
CA ALA A 14 18.18 16.55 5.92
C ALA A 14 17.36 15.25 5.89
N VAL A 15 16.07 15.35 5.62
CA VAL A 15 15.20 14.21 5.31
C VAL A 15 14.79 14.34 3.85
N VAL A 16 15.09 13.35 3.02
CA VAL A 16 14.84 13.36 1.59
C VAL A 16 13.68 12.42 1.27
N GLY A 17 12.59 12.97 0.75
CA GLY A 17 11.32 12.30 0.48
C GLY A 17 10.29 12.52 1.59
N SER A 18 9.09 12.96 1.21
CA SER A 18 7.99 13.28 2.11
C SER A 18 6.92 12.18 2.22
N GLY A 19 7.22 10.96 1.79
CA GLY A 19 6.37 9.81 2.07
C GLY A 19 6.24 9.54 3.56
N ILE A 20 5.42 8.56 3.97
CA ILE A 20 5.18 8.25 5.40
C ILE A 20 6.48 8.00 6.16
N SER A 21 7.50 7.41 5.53
CA SER A 21 8.81 7.15 6.15
C SER A 21 9.53 8.45 6.49
N GLY A 22 9.66 9.37 5.52
CA GLY A 22 10.31 10.67 5.71
C GLY A 22 9.55 11.57 6.67
N LEU A 23 8.23 11.67 6.52
CA LEU A 23 7.38 12.43 7.44
C LEU A 23 7.52 11.92 8.89
N THR A 24 7.50 10.60 9.10
CA THR A 24 7.65 10.02 10.43
C THR A 24 9.04 10.28 11.00
N ALA A 25 10.09 10.12 10.19
CA ALA A 25 11.46 10.41 10.60
C ALA A 25 11.60 11.90 10.98
N ALA A 26 11.17 12.81 10.13
CA ALA A 26 11.21 14.24 10.40
C ALA A 26 10.45 14.62 11.68
N TYR A 27 9.24 14.08 11.85
CA TYR A 27 8.39 14.31 13.03
C TYR A 27 9.08 13.93 14.34
N TYR A 28 9.72 12.77 14.41
CA TYR A 28 10.39 12.36 15.64
C TYR A 28 11.75 13.06 15.84
N LEU A 29 12.51 13.28 14.77
CA LEU A 29 13.84 13.92 14.83
C LEU A 29 13.78 15.39 15.21
N ARG A 30 12.70 16.13 14.86
CA ARG A 30 12.57 17.57 15.15
C ARG A 30 12.73 17.94 16.63
N ARG A 31 12.51 16.99 17.53
CA ARG A 31 12.63 17.21 18.97
C ARG A 31 14.07 17.57 19.37
N ASN A 32 15.04 16.92 18.75
CA ASN A 32 16.43 17.00 19.12
C ASN A 32 17.35 17.64 18.07
N TYR A 33 16.87 17.74 16.83
CA TYR A 33 17.64 18.19 15.67
C TYR A 33 16.94 19.35 14.96
N ASP A 34 17.73 20.08 14.18
CA ASP A 34 17.21 21.05 13.19
C ASP A 34 16.95 20.28 11.89
N VAL A 35 15.67 20.03 11.59
CA VAL A 35 15.26 19.15 10.50
C VAL A 35 14.79 19.97 9.31
N VAL A 36 15.31 19.63 8.12
CA VAL A 36 14.84 20.13 6.83
C VAL A 36 14.29 18.93 6.04
N LEU A 37 13.05 19.01 5.64
CA LEU A 37 12.39 18.01 4.79
C LEU A 37 12.40 18.48 3.33
N PHE A 38 12.95 17.65 2.43
CA PHE A 38 12.98 17.88 1.00
C PHE A 38 11.99 16.96 0.28
N GLU A 39 11.22 17.53 -0.64
CA GLU A 39 10.30 16.80 -1.51
C GLU A 39 10.45 17.29 -2.95
N ALA A 40 10.56 16.34 -3.89
CA ALA A 40 10.70 16.65 -5.31
C ALA A 40 9.40 17.17 -5.93
N GLU A 41 8.27 16.60 -5.52
CA GLU A 41 6.95 16.99 -5.98
C GLU A 41 6.46 18.28 -5.30
N ASP A 42 5.43 18.89 -5.88
CA ASP A 42 4.74 20.05 -5.29
C ASP A 42 3.89 19.65 -4.07
N ARG A 43 3.51 18.38 -4.00
CA ARG A 43 2.66 17.79 -2.99
C ARG A 43 3.47 16.99 -1.96
N ILE A 44 3.25 17.26 -0.69
CA ILE A 44 3.81 16.50 0.42
C ILE A 44 2.94 15.26 0.70
N GLY A 45 3.59 14.11 0.98
CA GLY A 45 2.88 12.92 1.45
C GLY A 45 3.22 11.62 0.71
N GLY A 46 3.82 11.67 -0.48
CA GLY A 46 4.09 10.47 -1.29
C GLY A 46 2.79 9.68 -1.54
N HIS A 47 2.76 8.38 -1.20
CA HIS A 47 1.56 7.55 -1.31
C HIS A 47 0.43 7.91 -0.31
N SER A 48 0.66 8.78 0.65
CA SER A 48 -0.41 9.40 1.46
C SER A 48 -1.08 10.49 0.63
N HIS A 49 -1.86 10.07 -0.37
CA HIS A 49 -2.45 10.95 -1.37
C HIS A 49 -3.98 11.00 -1.24
N THR A 50 -4.48 12.13 -0.77
CA THR A 50 -5.91 12.42 -0.65
C THR A 50 -6.31 13.46 -1.68
N HIS A 51 -7.32 13.16 -2.48
CA HIS A 51 -7.99 14.10 -3.38
C HIS A 51 -9.11 14.79 -2.61
N GLU A 52 -9.08 16.11 -2.59
CA GLU A 52 -10.14 16.93 -2.01
C GLU A 52 -11.11 17.31 -3.13
N LEU A 53 -12.28 16.71 -3.13
CA LEU A 53 -13.31 16.89 -4.16
C LEU A 53 -14.50 17.65 -3.63
N GLU A 54 -15.20 18.37 -4.51
CA GLU A 54 -16.51 18.96 -4.23
C GLU A 54 -17.52 18.32 -5.20
N ILE A 55 -18.48 17.54 -4.66
CA ILE A 55 -19.51 16.85 -5.43
C ILE A 55 -20.87 17.18 -4.79
N HIS A 56 -21.76 17.83 -5.54
CA HIS A 56 -23.10 18.23 -5.06
C HIS A 56 -23.05 18.94 -3.70
N ASP A 57 -22.21 19.97 -3.58
CA ASP A 57 -22.00 20.79 -2.36
C ASP A 57 -21.39 20.02 -1.16
N ASN A 58 -21.02 18.75 -1.34
CA ASN A 58 -20.30 17.97 -0.33
C ASN A 58 -18.79 17.98 -0.61
N ARG A 59 -18.00 18.33 0.42
CA ARG A 59 -16.55 18.16 0.37
C ARG A 59 -16.17 16.75 0.78
N LEU A 60 -15.45 16.08 -0.08
CA LEU A 60 -15.06 14.68 0.07
C LEU A 60 -13.54 14.56 0.00
N ASN A 61 -12.97 13.79 0.92
CA ASN A 61 -11.55 13.43 0.94
C ASN A 61 -11.42 11.98 0.50
N VAL A 62 -10.82 11.75 -0.65
CA VAL A 62 -10.70 10.42 -1.26
C VAL A 62 -9.23 10.04 -1.41
N ASP A 63 -8.80 9.00 -0.71
CA ASP A 63 -7.44 8.49 -0.82
C ASP A 63 -7.25 7.63 -2.07
N SER A 64 -6.14 7.81 -2.77
CA SER A 64 -5.80 7.00 -3.96
C SER A 64 -4.52 6.17 -3.82
N GLY A 65 -3.75 6.37 -2.76
CA GLY A 65 -2.53 5.62 -2.49
C GLY A 65 -2.69 4.72 -1.25
N PHE A 66 -2.27 5.16 -0.09
CA PHE A 66 -2.47 4.43 1.17
C PHE A 66 -3.88 4.69 1.71
N ILE A 67 -4.73 3.64 1.73
CA ILE A 67 -6.16 3.77 2.03
C ILE A 67 -6.50 3.14 3.39
N VAL A 68 -6.01 1.92 3.66
CA VAL A 68 -6.44 1.09 4.79
C VAL A 68 -5.27 0.58 5.62
N PHE A 69 -5.51 0.38 6.90
CA PHE A 69 -4.59 -0.28 7.84
C PHE A 69 -5.41 -1.12 8.82
N ASN A 70 -4.77 -1.93 9.65
CA ASN A 70 -5.47 -2.73 10.64
C ASN A 70 -4.79 -2.69 12.02
N ASP A 71 -5.50 -3.14 13.03
CA ASP A 71 -5.10 -3.10 14.42
C ASP A 71 -3.99 -4.11 14.80
N ARG A 72 -3.69 -5.08 13.93
CA ARG A 72 -2.71 -6.14 14.19
C ARG A 72 -1.33 -5.85 13.63
N THR A 73 -1.25 -5.42 12.36
CA THR A 73 0.00 -5.32 11.61
C THR A 73 0.57 -3.90 11.51
N TYR A 74 -0.16 -2.89 12.02
CA TYR A 74 0.24 -1.49 11.96
C TYR A 74 0.43 -0.81 13.34
N PRO A 75 1.07 -1.46 14.34
CA PRO A 75 1.13 -0.91 15.70
C PRO A 75 1.86 0.44 15.79
N ASN A 76 2.89 0.65 14.97
CA ASN A 76 3.65 1.90 14.97
C ASN A 76 2.89 3.03 14.27
N PHE A 77 2.12 2.71 13.21
CA PHE A 77 1.28 3.70 12.54
C PHE A 77 0.14 4.16 13.46
N ILE A 78 -0.48 3.25 14.20
CA ILE A 78 -1.49 3.57 15.21
C ILE A 78 -0.92 4.52 16.27
N LYS A 79 0.27 4.21 16.82
CA LYS A 79 0.96 5.10 17.77
C LYS A 79 1.26 6.49 17.18
N LEU A 80 1.59 6.56 15.89
CA LEU A 80 1.78 7.84 15.20
C LEU A 80 0.47 8.61 15.15
N LEU A 81 -0.64 7.99 14.72
CA LEU A 81 -1.96 8.62 14.68
C LEU A 81 -2.39 9.12 16.06
N ASP A 82 -2.20 8.30 17.10
CA ASP A 82 -2.49 8.68 18.49
C ASP A 82 -1.67 9.89 18.93
N SER A 83 -0.36 9.91 18.60
CA SER A 83 0.53 11.04 18.95
C SER A 83 0.17 12.34 18.24
N LEU A 84 -0.53 12.25 17.11
CA LEU A 84 -1.01 13.36 16.31
C LEU A 84 -2.48 13.71 16.61
N ASP A 85 -3.15 12.98 17.52
CA ASP A 85 -4.60 13.09 17.74
C ASP A 85 -5.39 13.00 16.40
N VAL A 86 -5.06 12.00 15.58
CA VAL A 86 -5.75 11.68 14.32
C VAL A 86 -6.60 10.44 14.53
N GLN A 87 -7.89 10.56 14.29
CA GLN A 87 -8.84 9.48 14.48
C GLN A 87 -8.86 8.52 13.28
N ALA A 88 -9.18 7.27 13.56
CA ALA A 88 -9.47 6.25 12.56
C ALA A 88 -10.92 5.76 12.67
N THR A 89 -11.45 5.25 11.59
CA THR A 89 -12.81 4.68 11.51
C THR A 89 -12.72 3.23 11.06
N PRO A 90 -13.39 2.28 11.74
CA PRO A 90 -13.47 0.90 11.28
C PRO A 90 -14.06 0.80 9.88
N THR A 91 -13.52 -0.07 9.04
CA THR A 91 -14.02 -0.30 7.68
C THR A 91 -14.09 -1.78 7.33
N GLU A 92 -14.80 -2.09 6.25
CA GLU A 92 -14.93 -3.42 5.70
C GLU A 92 -13.89 -3.66 4.60
N MET A 93 -13.13 -4.74 4.74
CA MET A 93 -12.21 -5.24 3.72
C MET A 93 -12.78 -6.49 3.06
N SER A 94 -13.79 -6.29 2.22
CA SER A 94 -14.32 -7.35 1.36
C SER A 94 -13.56 -7.39 0.04
N PHE A 95 -13.44 -8.58 -0.53
CA PHE A 95 -12.77 -8.84 -1.79
C PHE A 95 -13.68 -9.59 -2.76
N SER A 96 -13.78 -9.10 -3.98
CA SER A 96 -14.51 -9.72 -5.06
C SER A 96 -13.59 -10.05 -6.23
N VAL A 97 -13.92 -11.13 -6.92
CA VAL A 97 -13.32 -11.49 -8.20
C VAL A 97 -14.41 -11.64 -9.22
N SER A 98 -14.21 -11.04 -10.36
CA SER A 98 -15.10 -11.14 -11.51
C SER A 98 -14.32 -11.46 -12.78
N GLY A 99 -14.95 -12.22 -13.66
CA GLY A 99 -14.43 -12.58 -14.96
C GLY A 99 -15.56 -12.80 -15.94
N ARG A 100 -15.26 -13.42 -17.10
CA ARG A 100 -16.24 -13.60 -18.18
C ARG A 100 -17.53 -14.30 -17.71
N ASP A 101 -17.40 -15.40 -16.98
CA ASP A 101 -18.51 -16.30 -16.66
C ASP A 101 -18.68 -16.55 -15.15
N PHE A 102 -18.02 -15.78 -14.31
CA PHE A 102 -18.14 -15.90 -12.86
C PHE A 102 -17.95 -14.55 -12.18
N GLU A 103 -18.60 -14.40 -11.05
CA GLU A 103 -18.37 -13.32 -10.11
C GLU A 103 -18.83 -13.73 -8.71
N TYR A 104 -18.08 -13.31 -7.71
CA TYR A 104 -18.39 -13.53 -6.31
C TYR A 104 -17.71 -12.52 -5.41
N ASN A 105 -18.20 -12.38 -4.18
CA ASN A 105 -17.59 -11.59 -3.13
C ASN A 105 -17.44 -12.46 -1.88
N GLY A 106 -16.22 -12.59 -1.39
CA GLY A 106 -15.86 -13.47 -0.28
C GLY A 106 -16.29 -12.99 1.12
N HIS A 107 -17.14 -11.95 1.23
CA HIS A 107 -17.51 -11.37 2.52
C HIS A 107 -18.38 -12.31 3.38
N ASN A 108 -19.43 -12.91 2.78
CA ASN A 108 -20.33 -13.85 3.44
C ASN A 108 -20.94 -14.83 2.44
N LEU A 109 -21.68 -15.83 2.93
CA LEU A 109 -22.30 -16.85 2.07
C LEU A 109 -23.26 -16.26 1.02
N ASN A 110 -24.01 -15.22 1.35
CA ASN A 110 -24.93 -14.60 0.42
C ASN A 110 -24.20 -13.93 -0.75
N THR A 111 -23.13 -13.20 -0.47
CA THR A 111 -22.28 -12.52 -1.46
C THR A 111 -21.36 -13.49 -2.20
N LEU A 112 -20.92 -14.58 -1.55
CA LEU A 112 -20.15 -15.65 -2.18
C LEU A 112 -20.93 -16.32 -3.31
N PHE A 113 -22.23 -16.47 -3.13
CA PHE A 113 -23.15 -16.97 -4.13
C PHE A 113 -23.96 -15.83 -4.80
N ALA A 114 -23.33 -14.67 -5.04
CA ALA A 114 -23.94 -13.56 -5.77
C ALA A 114 -24.46 -14.02 -7.14
N ASP A 115 -23.72 -14.85 -7.85
CA ASP A 115 -24.25 -15.68 -8.93
C ASP A 115 -24.81 -17.00 -8.36
N ARG A 116 -26.12 -17.10 -8.27
CA ARG A 116 -26.81 -18.29 -7.73
C ARG A 116 -26.48 -19.59 -8.47
N LYS A 117 -26.05 -19.52 -9.73
CA LYS A 117 -25.57 -20.69 -10.49
C LYS A 117 -24.37 -21.35 -9.85
N ASN A 118 -23.57 -20.61 -9.09
CA ASN A 118 -22.41 -21.14 -8.39
C ASN A 118 -22.76 -22.15 -7.29
N ILE A 119 -24.00 -22.16 -6.79
CA ILE A 119 -24.47 -23.13 -5.78
C ILE A 119 -24.43 -24.57 -6.33
N VAL A 120 -24.66 -24.76 -7.61
CA VAL A 120 -24.68 -26.07 -8.28
C VAL A 120 -23.52 -26.30 -9.24
N ARG A 121 -22.53 -25.38 -9.25
CA ARG A 121 -21.34 -25.47 -10.12
C ARG A 121 -20.22 -26.25 -9.42
N PRO A 122 -19.90 -27.49 -9.85
CA PRO A 122 -18.91 -28.33 -9.15
C PRO A 122 -17.55 -27.67 -9.03
N ALA A 123 -17.06 -27.01 -10.08
CA ALA A 123 -15.78 -26.29 -10.10
C ALA A 123 -15.72 -25.20 -9.01
N PHE A 124 -16.78 -24.41 -8.85
CA PHE A 124 -16.85 -23.38 -7.81
C PHE A 124 -16.88 -23.98 -6.39
N LEU A 125 -17.59 -25.09 -6.19
CA LEU A 125 -17.63 -25.80 -4.90
C LEU A 125 -16.25 -26.42 -4.58
N MET A 126 -15.54 -26.93 -5.60
CA MET A 126 -14.17 -27.41 -5.42
C MET A 126 -13.20 -26.28 -5.06
N MET A 127 -13.37 -25.09 -5.67
CA MET A 127 -12.61 -23.88 -5.27
C MET A 127 -12.80 -23.57 -3.79
N ILE A 128 -14.04 -23.56 -3.29
CA ILE A 128 -14.31 -23.34 -1.86
C ILE A 128 -13.62 -24.40 -0.99
N LYS A 129 -13.69 -25.67 -1.38
CA LYS A 129 -12.98 -26.75 -0.67
C LYS A 129 -11.48 -26.51 -0.62
N ASP A 130 -10.89 -26.10 -1.73
CA ASP A 130 -9.45 -25.79 -1.79
C ASP A 130 -9.07 -24.56 -0.98
N ILE A 131 -9.93 -23.53 -0.92
CA ILE A 131 -9.74 -22.37 -0.01
C ILE A 131 -9.65 -22.86 1.45
N LEU A 132 -10.60 -23.69 1.89
CA LEU A 132 -10.63 -24.20 3.25
C LEU A 132 -9.41 -25.11 3.55
N ARG A 133 -9.00 -25.91 2.56
CA ARG A 133 -7.81 -26.76 2.63
C ARG A 133 -6.55 -25.90 2.76
N PHE A 134 -6.37 -24.94 1.90
CA PHE A 134 -5.21 -24.03 1.92
C PHE A 134 -5.11 -23.28 3.24
N ASN A 135 -6.20 -22.69 3.71
CA ASN A 135 -6.22 -21.94 4.99
C ASN A 135 -5.78 -22.79 6.19
N ARG A 136 -6.11 -24.09 6.16
CA ARG A 136 -5.72 -25.03 7.22
C ARG A 136 -4.26 -25.50 7.09
N GLU A 137 -3.79 -25.71 5.86
CA GLU A 137 -2.52 -26.38 5.57
C GLU A 137 -1.36 -25.38 5.41
N ALA A 138 -1.63 -24.18 4.91
CA ALA A 138 -0.61 -23.17 4.62
C ALA A 138 0.27 -22.83 5.84
N ARG A 139 -0.32 -22.72 7.03
CA ARG A 139 0.42 -22.47 8.28
C ARG A 139 1.37 -23.59 8.71
N LYS A 140 1.25 -24.77 8.09
CA LYS A 140 2.06 -25.94 8.41
C LYS A 140 3.22 -26.16 7.44
N ILE A 141 3.38 -25.24 6.48
CA ILE A 141 4.47 -25.31 5.51
C ILE A 141 5.80 -25.31 6.24
N GLY A 142 6.65 -26.28 5.95
CA GLY A 142 7.95 -26.45 6.61
C GLY A 142 8.90 -27.29 5.78
N GLY A 143 10.15 -27.43 6.25
CA GLY A 143 11.18 -28.22 5.57
C GLY A 143 11.49 -27.69 4.17
N THR A 144 11.58 -28.56 3.20
CA THR A 144 11.91 -28.22 1.81
C THR A 144 10.84 -27.40 1.09
N ASP A 145 9.60 -27.42 1.59
CA ASP A 145 8.50 -26.64 0.98
C ASP A 145 8.68 -25.14 1.15
N LEU A 146 9.41 -24.69 2.16
CA LEU A 146 9.76 -23.27 2.35
C LEU A 146 10.59 -22.69 1.20
N LEU A 147 11.25 -23.55 0.42
CA LEU A 147 12.10 -23.17 -0.71
C LEU A 147 11.34 -23.13 -2.04
N LEU A 148 10.07 -23.55 -2.05
CA LEU A 148 9.27 -23.56 -3.27
C LEU A 148 8.75 -22.15 -3.59
N ASP A 149 8.66 -21.87 -4.90
CA ASP A 149 7.79 -20.81 -5.39
C ASP A 149 6.32 -21.22 -5.28
N THR A 150 5.43 -20.24 -5.37
CA THR A 150 3.98 -20.44 -5.21
C THR A 150 3.43 -21.39 -6.28
N GLY A 151 3.86 -21.27 -7.54
CA GLY A 151 3.39 -22.12 -8.63
C GLY A 151 3.78 -23.59 -8.42
N SER A 152 5.04 -23.85 -8.05
CA SER A 152 5.55 -25.19 -7.75
C SER A 152 4.83 -25.82 -6.55
N TYR A 153 4.56 -25.02 -5.49
CA TYR A 153 3.79 -25.49 -4.35
C TYR A 153 2.37 -25.90 -4.74
N LEU A 154 1.66 -25.03 -5.46
CA LEU A 154 0.27 -25.30 -5.89
C LEU A 154 0.19 -26.55 -6.77
N LYS A 155 1.13 -26.74 -7.67
CA LYS A 155 1.24 -27.93 -8.53
C LYS A 155 1.55 -29.20 -7.71
N LYS A 156 2.53 -29.14 -6.81
CA LYS A 156 2.92 -30.26 -5.95
C LYS A 156 1.74 -30.80 -5.13
N TYR A 157 0.93 -29.89 -4.58
CA TYR A 157 -0.21 -30.24 -3.74
C TYR A 157 -1.52 -30.33 -4.50
N GLN A 158 -1.48 -30.28 -5.84
CA GLN A 158 -2.62 -30.48 -6.74
C GLN A 158 -3.84 -29.61 -6.38
N TYR A 159 -3.61 -28.31 -6.20
CA TYR A 159 -4.69 -27.36 -6.07
C TYR A 159 -5.41 -27.14 -7.40
N GLY A 160 -6.75 -27.04 -7.37
CA GLY A 160 -7.58 -26.87 -8.57
C GLY A 160 -7.32 -25.54 -9.30
N GLU A 161 -7.56 -25.54 -10.61
CA GLU A 161 -7.35 -24.34 -11.44
C GLU A 161 -8.20 -23.15 -10.99
N GLU A 162 -9.47 -23.41 -10.59
CA GLU A 162 -10.34 -22.36 -10.09
C GLU A 162 -9.82 -21.73 -8.81
N PHE A 163 -9.28 -22.54 -7.88
CA PHE A 163 -8.66 -22.02 -6.68
C PHE A 163 -7.45 -21.14 -7.01
N CYS A 164 -6.59 -21.61 -7.91
CA CYS A 164 -5.40 -20.86 -8.32
C CYS A 164 -5.80 -19.55 -9.03
N ASN A 165 -6.59 -19.65 -10.11
CA ASN A 165 -6.81 -18.56 -11.05
C ASN A 165 -7.97 -17.63 -10.69
N GLN A 166 -8.91 -18.06 -9.84
CA GLN A 166 -10.08 -17.26 -9.45
C GLN A 166 -10.08 -16.85 -7.98
N TYR A 167 -9.09 -17.29 -7.16
CA TYR A 167 -8.99 -16.91 -5.76
C TYR A 167 -7.58 -16.50 -5.36
N LEU A 168 -6.60 -17.44 -5.29
CA LEU A 168 -5.32 -17.18 -4.65
C LEU A 168 -4.45 -16.19 -5.42
N LEU A 169 -4.22 -16.44 -6.71
CA LEU A 169 -3.37 -15.58 -7.53
C LEU A 169 -3.99 -14.18 -7.74
N PRO A 170 -5.30 -14.03 -8.00
CA PRO A 170 -5.94 -12.73 -8.03
C PRO A 170 -5.81 -11.94 -6.72
N MET A 171 -6.03 -12.60 -5.57
CA MET A 171 -5.90 -11.95 -4.27
C MET A 171 -4.47 -11.49 -4.00
N ALA A 172 -3.49 -12.35 -4.26
CA ALA A 172 -2.09 -11.98 -4.12
C ALA A 172 -1.69 -10.88 -5.10
N ALA A 173 -2.08 -10.97 -6.36
CA ALA A 173 -1.83 -9.95 -7.36
C ALA A 173 -2.42 -8.58 -6.97
N ALA A 174 -3.63 -8.56 -6.41
CA ALA A 174 -4.25 -7.35 -5.90
C ALA A 174 -3.47 -6.72 -4.72
N ILE A 175 -2.94 -7.54 -3.81
CA ILE A 175 -2.19 -7.07 -2.65
C ILE A 175 -0.86 -6.43 -3.06
N TRP A 176 -0.14 -7.05 -4.01
CA TRP A 176 1.17 -6.54 -4.46
C TRP A 176 1.10 -5.67 -5.72
N SER A 177 -0.10 -5.34 -6.20
CA SER A 177 -0.34 -4.53 -7.41
C SER A 177 0.51 -5.03 -8.59
N THR A 178 0.54 -6.35 -8.81
CA THR A 178 1.37 -7.01 -9.82
C THR A 178 0.56 -8.01 -10.65
N GLY A 179 1.16 -8.53 -11.72
CA GLY A 179 0.53 -9.59 -12.53
C GLY A 179 0.53 -10.94 -11.84
N THR A 180 -0.49 -11.77 -12.10
CA THR A 180 -0.62 -13.12 -11.54
C THR A 180 0.55 -14.02 -11.88
N ASN A 181 1.20 -13.82 -13.04
CA ASN A 181 2.38 -14.59 -13.46
C ASN A 181 3.56 -14.39 -12.49
N LEU A 182 3.80 -13.15 -12.04
CA LEU A 182 4.85 -12.86 -11.08
C LEU A 182 4.58 -13.48 -9.72
N ILE A 183 3.30 -13.60 -9.33
CA ILE A 183 2.92 -14.25 -8.07
C ILE A 183 3.28 -15.74 -8.09
N THR A 184 3.24 -16.41 -9.24
CA THR A 184 3.64 -17.84 -9.31
C THR A 184 5.11 -18.06 -9.01
N GLU A 185 5.97 -17.06 -9.26
CA GLU A 185 7.40 -17.08 -8.95
C GLU A 185 7.72 -16.64 -7.51
N PHE A 186 6.71 -16.11 -6.79
CA PHE A 186 6.88 -15.59 -5.44
C PHE A 186 7.12 -16.74 -4.43
N PRO A 187 8.05 -16.61 -3.47
CA PRO A 187 8.25 -17.64 -2.45
C PRO A 187 6.96 -17.92 -1.69
N ILE A 188 6.51 -19.19 -1.66
CA ILE A 188 5.28 -19.57 -0.94
C ILE A 188 5.35 -19.21 0.54
N SER A 189 6.52 -19.29 1.15
CA SER A 189 6.72 -18.90 2.56
C SER A 189 6.42 -17.42 2.81
N ALA A 190 6.81 -16.54 1.91
CA ALA A 190 6.55 -15.10 2.02
C ALA A 190 5.06 -14.79 1.83
N LEU A 191 4.41 -15.42 0.82
CA LEU A 191 2.98 -15.27 0.58
C LEU A 191 2.16 -15.74 1.79
N VAL A 192 2.46 -16.92 2.32
CA VAL A 192 1.73 -17.48 3.47
C VAL A 192 1.97 -16.66 4.73
N SER A 193 3.20 -16.22 4.97
CA SER A 193 3.52 -15.35 6.11
C SER A 193 2.72 -14.05 6.06
N PHE A 194 2.63 -13.42 4.90
CA PHE A 194 1.82 -12.23 4.71
C PHE A 194 0.33 -12.50 4.98
N PHE A 195 -0.22 -13.57 4.37
CA PHE A 195 -1.63 -13.94 4.54
C PHE A 195 -1.98 -14.23 6.00
N ASP A 196 -1.10 -14.90 6.72
CA ASP A 196 -1.30 -15.22 8.13
C ASP A 196 -1.28 -13.97 9.01
N HIS A 197 -0.27 -13.11 8.85
CA HIS A 197 -0.17 -11.86 9.60
C HIS A 197 -1.39 -10.94 9.39
N HIS A 198 -1.91 -10.88 8.16
CA HIS A 198 -3.06 -10.05 7.81
C HIS A 198 -4.42 -10.75 8.05
N GLY A 199 -4.42 -11.95 8.63
CA GLY A 199 -5.64 -12.70 8.95
C GLY A 199 -6.42 -13.18 7.72
N LEU A 200 -5.77 -13.27 6.54
CA LEU A 200 -6.41 -13.72 5.30
C LEU A 200 -6.64 -15.23 5.27
N LEU A 201 -5.90 -15.99 6.09
CA LEU A 201 -6.10 -17.42 6.32
C LEU A 201 -7.17 -17.70 7.39
N ASP A 202 -7.69 -16.67 8.06
CA ASP A 202 -8.67 -16.80 9.13
C ASP A 202 -10.10 -16.68 8.59
N LEU A 203 -11.00 -17.55 9.08
CA LEU A 203 -12.44 -17.42 8.87
C LEU A 203 -13.10 -16.59 10.00
N ARG A 204 -12.44 -16.54 11.17
CA ARG A 204 -12.89 -15.82 12.37
C ARG A 204 -11.70 -15.07 12.96
N ASN A 205 -11.97 -14.07 13.83
CA ASN A 205 -10.92 -13.28 14.48
C ASN A 205 -9.97 -12.56 13.51
N ARG A 206 -10.52 -12.09 12.40
CA ARG A 206 -9.77 -11.25 11.44
C ARG A 206 -9.41 -9.93 12.09
N PRO A 207 -8.26 -9.31 11.73
CA PRO A 207 -7.94 -7.97 12.17
C PRO A 207 -9.05 -6.98 11.79
N GLN A 208 -9.29 -5.99 12.64
CA GLN A 208 -10.21 -4.90 12.30
C GLN A 208 -9.49 -3.92 11.38
N TRP A 209 -9.97 -3.82 10.15
CA TRP A 209 -9.50 -2.83 9.20
C TRP A 209 -10.07 -1.46 9.51
N GLN A 210 -9.29 -0.43 9.23
CA GLN A 210 -9.60 0.95 9.54
C GLN A 210 -9.14 1.86 8.39
N VAL A 211 -9.74 3.04 8.31
CA VAL A 211 -9.34 4.16 7.45
C VAL A 211 -9.06 5.39 8.31
N VAL A 212 -8.18 6.25 7.86
CA VAL A 212 -7.94 7.53 8.52
C VAL A 212 -9.16 8.43 8.32
N LYS A 213 -9.72 8.94 9.40
CA LYS A 213 -10.86 9.87 9.33
C LYS A 213 -10.43 11.18 8.67
N GLY A 214 -11.08 11.51 7.57
CA GLY A 214 -10.73 12.67 6.76
C GLY A 214 -9.60 12.43 5.74
N GLY A 215 -9.20 11.16 5.53
CA GLY A 215 -8.15 10.76 4.59
C GLY A 215 -6.74 10.90 5.14
N SER A 216 -5.78 10.37 4.40
CA SER A 216 -4.35 10.39 4.74
C SER A 216 -3.80 11.81 4.93
N VAL A 217 -4.37 12.80 4.26
CA VAL A 217 -4.02 14.22 4.40
C VAL A 217 -4.12 14.71 5.84
N ALA A 218 -4.97 14.10 6.67
CA ALA A 218 -5.17 14.52 8.06
C ALA A 218 -3.88 14.40 8.90
N TYR A 219 -3.17 13.27 8.82
CA TYR A 219 -1.90 13.14 9.53
C TYR A 219 -0.75 13.86 8.83
N VAL A 220 -0.76 13.91 7.49
CA VAL A 220 0.25 14.66 6.72
C VAL A 220 0.27 16.13 7.16
N ARG A 221 -0.90 16.79 7.18
CA ARG A 221 -1.02 18.20 7.60
C ARG A 221 -0.57 18.43 9.04
N LYS A 222 -0.91 17.53 9.95
CA LYS A 222 -0.51 17.66 11.34
C LYS A 222 1.00 17.50 11.52
N ILE A 223 1.64 16.58 10.80
CA ILE A 223 3.10 16.45 10.82
C ILE A 223 3.76 17.71 10.26
N VAL A 224 3.35 18.13 9.06
CA VAL A 224 3.93 19.30 8.38
C VAL A 224 3.82 20.57 9.25
N ALA A 225 2.70 20.76 9.92
CA ALA A 225 2.50 21.93 10.79
C ALA A 225 3.49 22.00 11.98
N GLU A 226 4.10 20.89 12.34
CA GLU A 226 5.08 20.80 13.43
C GLU A 226 6.54 20.82 12.96
N LEU A 227 6.78 20.77 11.64
CA LEU A 227 8.13 20.79 11.10
C LEU A 227 8.63 22.22 10.88
N PRO A 228 9.90 22.52 11.22
CA PRO A 228 10.47 23.86 11.11
C PRO A 228 10.72 24.30 9.66
N ASP A 229 11.11 23.37 8.79
CA ASP A 229 11.48 23.64 7.40
C ASP A 229 11.01 22.48 6.50
N VAL A 230 10.07 22.77 5.59
CA VAL A 230 9.50 21.82 4.62
C VAL A 230 9.58 22.44 3.24
N ARG A 231 10.27 21.78 2.33
CA ARG A 231 10.56 22.28 0.99
C ARG A 231 9.99 21.33 -0.06
N SER A 232 8.83 21.64 -0.57
CA SER A 232 8.26 21.00 -1.77
C SER A 232 8.90 21.56 -3.05
N SER A 233 8.70 20.90 -4.17
CA SER A 233 9.30 21.25 -5.46
C SER A 233 10.82 21.47 -5.39
N THR A 234 11.48 20.74 -4.49
CA THR A 234 12.91 20.89 -4.21
C THR A 234 13.60 19.53 -4.29
N PRO A 235 13.79 18.98 -5.50
CA PRO A 235 14.41 17.67 -5.70
C PRO A 235 15.86 17.67 -5.22
N VAL A 236 16.22 16.69 -4.40
CA VAL A 236 17.62 16.40 -4.09
C VAL A 236 18.18 15.57 -5.24
N ILE A 237 19.18 16.10 -5.94
CA ILE A 237 19.77 15.46 -7.12
C ILE A 237 21.05 14.71 -6.80
N ARG A 238 21.72 15.07 -5.70
CA ARG A 238 22.98 14.42 -5.28
C ARG A 238 23.25 14.56 -3.80
N LEU A 239 23.82 13.52 -3.22
CA LEU A 239 24.33 13.48 -1.84
C LEU A 239 25.81 13.17 -1.87
N GLU A 240 26.62 14.12 -1.35
CA GLU A 240 28.08 14.01 -1.29
C GLU A 240 28.52 13.82 0.17
N ARG A 241 29.13 12.69 0.48
CA ARG A 241 29.68 12.43 1.82
C ARG A 241 30.97 13.17 2.01
N LYS A 242 31.12 13.86 3.13
CA LYS A 242 32.35 14.51 3.57
C LYS A 242 32.75 13.90 4.92
N GLU A 243 33.95 14.20 5.39
CA GLU A 243 34.50 13.59 6.62
C GLU A 243 33.58 13.75 7.85
N HIS A 244 32.90 14.90 7.98
CA HIS A 244 32.06 15.20 9.14
C HIS A 244 30.66 15.74 8.76
N SER A 245 30.26 15.68 7.50
CA SER A 245 29.01 16.23 7.02
C SER A 245 28.56 15.54 5.72
N VAL A 246 27.33 15.82 5.30
CA VAL A 246 26.81 15.45 3.99
C VAL A 246 26.38 16.72 3.27
N GLN A 247 26.83 16.90 2.03
CA GLN A 247 26.32 17.94 1.15
C GLN A 247 25.07 17.44 0.46
N VAL A 248 23.99 18.16 0.62
CA VAL A 248 22.72 17.94 -0.08
C VAL A 248 22.64 18.93 -1.22
N VAL A 249 22.66 18.42 -2.44
CA VAL A 249 22.66 19.20 -3.67
C VAL A 249 21.27 19.18 -4.29
N THR A 250 20.70 20.36 -4.49
CA THR A 250 19.48 20.60 -5.26
C THR A 250 19.85 21.37 -6.55
N PRO A 251 18.94 21.57 -7.50
CA PRO A 251 19.21 22.40 -8.70
C PRO A 251 19.61 23.83 -8.36
N GLU A 252 19.15 24.35 -7.20
CA GLU A 252 19.33 25.75 -6.84
C GLU A 252 20.45 25.97 -5.81
N THR A 253 20.66 24.99 -4.92
CA THR A 253 21.55 25.17 -3.76
C THR A 253 22.35 23.91 -3.42
N THR A 254 23.45 24.11 -2.68
CA THR A 254 24.18 23.05 -2.00
C THR A 254 24.29 23.44 -0.52
N GLU A 255 23.74 22.57 0.35
CA GLU A 255 23.73 22.81 1.79
C GLU A 255 24.40 21.66 2.56
N SER A 256 25.05 22.03 3.66
CA SER A 256 25.73 21.07 4.54
C SER A 256 24.83 20.66 5.70
N PHE A 257 24.79 19.36 5.97
CA PHE A 257 24.06 18.73 7.07
C PHE A 257 24.97 17.79 7.85
N ASP A 258 24.70 17.61 9.15
CA ASP A 258 25.41 16.62 9.96
C ASP A 258 25.00 15.20 9.59
N TYR A 259 23.73 15.01 9.22
CA TYR A 259 23.15 13.71 8.86
C TYR A 259 22.13 13.86 7.73
N VAL A 260 21.89 12.76 7.02
CA VAL A 260 20.81 12.64 6.05
C VAL A 260 19.99 11.37 6.31
N VAL A 261 18.69 11.47 6.17
CA VAL A 261 17.75 10.34 6.11
C VAL A 261 17.21 10.28 4.69
N ILE A 262 17.51 9.20 3.98
CA ILE A 262 17.01 8.96 2.63
C ILE A 262 15.72 8.13 2.75
N ALA A 263 14.59 8.72 2.39
CA ALA A 263 13.26 8.14 2.54
C ALA A 263 12.50 8.08 1.20
N VAL A 264 13.23 7.80 0.12
CA VAL A 264 12.74 7.60 -1.24
C VAL A 264 12.86 6.13 -1.64
N HIS A 265 12.44 5.76 -2.84
CA HIS A 265 12.63 4.40 -3.34
C HIS A 265 14.12 4.07 -3.53
N SER A 266 14.48 2.80 -3.40
CA SER A 266 15.89 2.38 -3.45
C SER A 266 16.60 2.72 -4.79
N PRO A 267 15.97 2.66 -5.98
CA PRO A 267 16.62 3.13 -7.20
C PRO A 267 16.96 4.62 -7.14
N GLU A 268 16.03 5.46 -6.70
CA GLU A 268 16.23 6.90 -6.56
C GLU A 268 17.31 7.20 -5.50
N ALA A 269 17.30 6.44 -4.38
CA ALA A 269 18.32 6.55 -3.35
C ALA A 269 19.72 6.25 -3.90
N LEU A 270 19.82 5.21 -4.76
CA LEU A 270 21.09 4.83 -5.38
C LEU A 270 21.59 5.88 -6.37
N GLU A 271 20.68 6.43 -7.19
CA GLU A 271 21.00 7.48 -8.17
C GLU A 271 21.52 8.76 -7.52
N MET A 272 21.00 9.15 -6.37
CA MET A 272 21.43 10.38 -5.70
C MET A 272 22.75 10.23 -4.89
N LEU A 273 23.21 9.02 -4.60
CA LEU A 273 24.48 8.80 -3.93
C LEU A 273 25.65 9.03 -4.91
N GLU A 274 26.53 9.98 -4.64
CA GLU A 274 27.70 10.27 -5.49
C GLU A 274 28.71 9.12 -5.47
N ASP A 275 28.88 8.49 -4.30
CA ASP A 275 29.90 7.47 -4.02
C ASP A 275 29.29 6.24 -3.32
N PRO A 276 28.34 5.51 -3.94
CA PRO A 276 27.72 4.35 -3.29
C PRO A 276 28.78 3.25 -3.05
N SER A 277 28.78 2.68 -1.84
CA SER A 277 29.64 1.54 -1.54
C SER A 277 29.22 0.30 -2.33
N PRO A 278 30.10 -0.71 -2.51
CA PRO A 278 29.73 -1.96 -3.16
C PRO A 278 28.52 -2.66 -2.52
N GLU A 279 28.38 -2.57 -1.19
CA GLU A 279 27.26 -3.13 -0.44
C GLU A 279 25.95 -2.34 -0.72
N GLU A 280 26.01 -1.01 -0.72
CA GLU A 280 24.86 -0.17 -1.07
C GLU A 280 24.42 -0.44 -2.51
N GLN A 281 25.35 -0.46 -3.45
CA GLN A 281 25.08 -0.82 -4.83
C GLN A 281 24.43 -2.20 -4.94
N GLY A 282 25.03 -3.20 -4.27
CA GLY A 282 24.56 -4.59 -4.29
C GLY A 282 23.15 -4.75 -3.73
N ILE A 283 22.84 -4.08 -2.60
CA ILE A 283 21.53 -4.24 -1.93
C ILE A 283 20.46 -3.38 -2.59
N LEU A 284 20.71 -2.08 -2.81
CA LEU A 284 19.72 -1.15 -3.33
C LEU A 284 19.28 -1.50 -4.76
N SER A 285 20.21 -2.03 -5.59
CA SER A 285 19.89 -2.45 -6.96
C SER A 285 18.97 -3.67 -7.06
N LEU A 286 18.88 -4.48 -5.99
CA LEU A 286 17.98 -5.64 -5.95
C LEU A 286 16.53 -5.26 -5.66
N MET A 287 16.28 -4.10 -5.06
CA MET A 287 14.94 -3.62 -4.74
C MET A 287 14.32 -2.94 -5.95
N LYS A 288 13.57 -3.71 -6.73
CA LYS A 288 12.90 -3.20 -7.94
C LYS A 288 11.53 -2.61 -7.62
N PHE A 289 11.21 -1.51 -8.29
CA PHE A 289 9.91 -0.86 -8.24
C PHE A 289 9.29 -0.84 -9.64
N THR A 290 7.97 -0.98 -9.70
CA THR A 290 7.18 -0.87 -10.93
C THR A 290 6.22 0.29 -10.79
N SER A 291 6.04 1.03 -11.88
CA SER A 291 5.03 2.09 -11.91
C SER A 291 3.63 1.49 -11.91
N ASN A 292 2.75 2.06 -11.11
CA ASN A 292 1.33 1.72 -11.07
C ASN A 292 0.52 3.00 -11.30
N GLU A 293 -0.33 2.99 -12.31
CA GLU A 293 -1.27 4.08 -12.55
C GLU A 293 -2.50 3.91 -11.63
N ALA A 294 -2.88 4.95 -10.91
CA ALA A 294 -4.10 5.00 -10.11
C ALA A 294 -5.05 6.06 -10.67
N LYS A 295 -6.24 5.64 -11.09
CA LYS A 295 -7.29 6.53 -11.64
C LYS A 295 -8.45 6.66 -10.66
N LEU A 296 -8.73 7.88 -10.23
CA LEU A 296 -9.96 8.21 -9.49
C LEU A 296 -11.07 8.55 -10.48
N HIS A 297 -12.20 7.86 -10.41
CA HIS A 297 -13.29 8.00 -11.38
C HIS A 297 -14.66 7.61 -10.80
N THR A 298 -15.72 7.77 -11.59
CA THR A 298 -17.11 7.43 -11.25
C THR A 298 -17.73 6.35 -12.15
N ASP A 299 -16.94 5.75 -13.04
CA ASP A 299 -17.43 4.77 -14.00
C ASP A 299 -17.72 3.42 -13.35
N GLN A 300 -19.02 3.06 -13.27
CA GLN A 300 -19.49 1.82 -12.66
C GLN A 300 -19.35 0.59 -13.58
N ARG A 301 -19.05 0.77 -14.87
CA ARG A 301 -18.96 -0.34 -15.83
C ARG A 301 -17.83 -1.31 -15.52
N ILE A 302 -16.83 -0.86 -14.77
CA ILE A 302 -15.70 -1.67 -14.31
C ILE A 302 -16.05 -2.59 -13.13
N MET A 303 -17.17 -2.36 -12.48
CA MET A 303 -17.61 -3.15 -11.34
C MET A 303 -18.25 -4.49 -11.77
N PRO A 304 -18.30 -5.50 -10.87
CA PRO A 304 -19.05 -6.72 -11.16
C PRO A 304 -20.47 -6.43 -11.62
N ARG A 305 -21.00 -7.24 -12.56
CA ARG A 305 -22.35 -7.05 -13.14
C ARG A 305 -23.45 -7.09 -12.09
N ARG A 306 -23.26 -7.91 -11.05
CA ARG A 306 -24.23 -8.04 -9.94
C ARG A 306 -23.82 -7.12 -8.79
N PRO A 307 -24.67 -6.17 -8.37
CA PRO A 307 -24.36 -5.32 -7.21
C PRO A 307 -24.06 -6.10 -5.94
N LEU A 308 -24.62 -7.30 -5.78
CA LEU A 308 -24.36 -8.20 -4.65
C LEU A 308 -22.90 -8.71 -4.62
N ALA A 309 -22.21 -8.72 -5.77
CA ALA A 309 -20.81 -9.08 -5.87
C ALA A 309 -19.88 -7.88 -5.61
N TRP A 310 -20.36 -6.65 -5.55
CA TRP A 310 -19.56 -5.49 -5.26
C TRP A 310 -18.91 -5.59 -3.88
N ALA A 311 -17.61 -5.41 -3.83
CA ALA A 311 -16.82 -5.45 -2.62
C ALA A 311 -16.05 -4.14 -2.43
N SER A 312 -15.35 -3.99 -1.32
CA SER A 312 -14.41 -2.89 -1.12
C SER A 312 -13.26 -2.95 -2.11
N TRP A 313 -12.78 -4.16 -2.42
CA TRP A 313 -11.77 -4.46 -3.42
C TRP A 313 -12.36 -5.37 -4.49
N ASN A 314 -12.34 -4.93 -5.74
CA ASN A 314 -12.92 -5.65 -6.85
C ASN A 314 -11.84 -5.95 -7.88
N TYR A 315 -11.48 -7.22 -8.02
CA TYR A 315 -10.51 -7.70 -8.99
C TYR A 315 -11.22 -8.20 -10.22
N HIS A 316 -10.96 -7.57 -11.35
CA HIS A 316 -11.53 -7.94 -12.63
C HIS A 316 -10.48 -8.62 -13.51
N LEU A 317 -10.77 -9.88 -13.89
CA LEU A 317 -9.97 -10.67 -14.83
C LEU A 317 -10.48 -10.45 -16.24
N ASN A 318 -9.70 -9.79 -17.07
CA ASN A 318 -9.94 -9.72 -18.50
C ASN A 318 -9.22 -10.91 -19.18
N TRP A 319 -9.98 -11.97 -19.47
CA TRP A 319 -9.46 -13.20 -20.08
C TRP A 319 -8.98 -13.00 -21.52
N ASP A 320 -9.52 -12.02 -22.24
CA ASP A 320 -9.18 -11.79 -23.64
C ASP A 320 -7.81 -11.09 -23.80
N SER A 321 -7.45 -10.25 -22.84
CA SER A 321 -6.15 -9.55 -22.83
C SER A 321 -5.12 -10.16 -21.87
N GLY A 322 -5.53 -11.07 -20.98
CA GLY A 322 -4.71 -11.57 -19.87
C GLY A 322 -4.37 -10.51 -18.82
N GLN A 323 -4.97 -9.34 -18.92
CA GLN A 323 -4.78 -8.22 -18.00
C GLN A 323 -5.82 -8.26 -16.88
N ALA A 324 -5.48 -7.68 -15.78
CA ALA A 324 -6.37 -7.58 -14.63
C ALA A 324 -6.36 -6.14 -14.11
N ALA A 325 -7.53 -5.67 -13.71
CA ALA A 325 -7.70 -4.39 -13.03
C ALA A 325 -8.15 -4.61 -11.59
N LEU A 326 -7.65 -3.78 -10.69
CA LEU A 326 -8.11 -3.73 -9.30
C LEU A 326 -8.82 -2.41 -9.07
N THR A 327 -10.09 -2.48 -8.66
CA THR A 327 -10.92 -1.31 -8.38
C THR A 327 -11.33 -1.27 -6.92
N TYR A 328 -10.99 -0.21 -6.24
CA TYR A 328 -11.43 0.10 -4.88
C TYR A 328 -12.76 0.87 -4.92
N PHE A 329 -13.75 0.44 -4.15
CA PHE A 329 -15.02 1.16 -3.99
C PHE A 329 -14.91 2.10 -2.78
N MET A 330 -14.59 3.35 -3.04
CA MET A 330 -14.19 4.31 -2.02
C MET A 330 -15.33 4.72 -1.10
N ASN A 331 -16.58 4.80 -1.60
CA ASN A 331 -17.74 5.09 -0.76
C ASN A 331 -17.90 4.05 0.37
N ARG A 332 -17.60 2.77 0.08
CA ARG A 332 -17.65 1.71 1.08
C ARG A 332 -16.43 1.75 1.99
N LEU A 333 -15.23 1.90 1.42
CA LEU A 333 -13.98 1.90 2.19
C LEU A 333 -13.88 3.07 3.15
N GLN A 334 -14.13 4.29 2.67
CA GLN A 334 -13.95 5.52 3.45
C GLN A 334 -15.25 6.09 4.01
N HIS A 335 -16.39 5.38 3.86
CA HIS A 335 -17.70 5.83 4.31
C HIS A 335 -18.06 7.22 3.77
N LEU A 336 -17.80 7.46 2.48
CA LEU A 336 -17.99 8.77 1.88
C LEU A 336 -19.49 9.11 1.83
N PRO A 337 -19.90 10.30 2.33
CA PRO A 337 -21.28 10.74 2.32
C PRO A 337 -21.69 11.27 0.93
N SER A 338 -21.68 10.39 -0.08
CA SER A 338 -22.01 10.73 -1.46
C SER A 338 -22.83 9.62 -2.12
N GLU A 339 -23.90 9.99 -2.83
CA GLU A 339 -24.64 9.08 -3.69
C GLU A 339 -23.89 8.77 -4.99
N THR A 340 -22.98 9.66 -5.41
CA THR A 340 -22.10 9.41 -6.55
C THR A 340 -21.08 8.36 -6.15
N PRO A 341 -21.02 7.21 -6.83
CA PRO A 341 -20.02 6.20 -6.56
C PRO A 341 -18.63 6.69 -7.03
N LEU A 342 -17.65 6.51 -6.16
CA LEU A 342 -16.25 6.88 -6.40
C LEU A 342 -15.39 5.61 -6.35
N PHE A 343 -14.55 5.48 -7.35
CA PHE A 343 -13.66 4.33 -7.51
C PHE A 343 -12.22 4.79 -7.69
N VAL A 344 -11.30 4.02 -7.18
CA VAL A 344 -9.88 4.11 -7.54
C VAL A 344 -9.50 2.81 -8.22
N THR A 345 -9.10 2.89 -9.48
CA THR A 345 -8.68 1.72 -10.26
C THR A 345 -7.19 1.77 -10.53
N LEU A 346 -6.52 0.65 -10.27
CA LEU A 346 -5.10 0.48 -10.54
C LEU A 346 -4.89 -0.23 -11.87
N ASN A 347 -3.94 0.28 -12.66
CA ASN A 347 -3.46 -0.33 -13.90
C ASN A 347 -4.59 -0.64 -14.90
N ASP A 348 -5.52 0.30 -15.02
CA ASP A 348 -6.60 0.21 -16.00
C ASP A 348 -6.02 0.23 -17.42
N SER A 349 -6.08 -0.89 -18.09
CA SER A 349 -5.61 -1.09 -19.47
C SER A 349 -6.66 -0.74 -20.53
N GLY A 350 -7.62 0.12 -20.21
CA GLY A 350 -8.66 0.56 -21.13
C GLY A 350 -9.94 -0.26 -21.08
N VAL A 351 -10.32 -0.72 -19.91
CA VAL A 351 -11.67 -1.23 -19.65
C VAL A 351 -12.64 -0.06 -19.60
#